data_5017ddf77637221cbf15d3148fc87291
#
_entry.id   5017ddf77637221cbf15d3148fc87291
#
_cell.length_a   1.000
_cell.length_b   1.000
_cell.length_c   1.000
_cell.angle_alpha   90.00
_cell.angle_beta   90.00
_cell.angle_gamma   90.00
#
_symmetry.space_group_name_H-M   'P 1'
#
loop_
_entity.id
_entity.type
_entity.pdbx_description
1 polymer ?
#
loop_
_entity_poly.entity_id
_entity_poly.type
_entity_poly.pdbx_seq_one_letter_code
_entity_poly.pdbx_strand_id
1 'polypeptide(L)'
;MEISISDELSSIINFSREEAMRTGSYGIAPDHLFLGIIRHRENTAVDALRGAMVDIDEMKQFIDEKIFTNEHIPYSDIDKVSFSRGTQNVLSFTLLEATRVRSAQASSQHLLLALCKAGSSYGSTYLNDLGVDYGHIYRYLDRNEMLDKD
;
A
#
# COMPACT_ATOMS: atom_id res chain seq x y z
N MET A 1 -21.26 12.18 0.09
CA MET A 1 -21.28 11.07 -0.89
C MET A 1 -20.21 10.06 -0.49
N GLU A 2 -20.61 8.81 -0.33
CA GLU A 2 -19.68 7.77 0.03
C GLU A 2 -18.84 7.39 -1.18
N ILE A 3 -17.54 7.18 -0.94
CA ILE A 3 -16.64 6.70 -1.97
C ILE A 3 -16.50 5.19 -1.84
N SER A 4 -16.57 4.48 -2.94
CA SER A 4 -16.39 3.02 -2.95
C SER A 4 -14.92 2.66 -3.13
N ILE A 5 -14.60 1.41 -2.87
CA ILE A 5 -13.25 0.85 -3.04
C ILE A 5 -13.24 0.07 -4.35
N SER A 6 -12.20 0.26 -5.16
CA SER A 6 -12.04 -0.47 -6.41
C SER A 6 -11.77 -1.96 -6.16
N ASP A 7 -12.04 -2.78 -7.16
CA ASP A 7 -11.69 -4.20 -7.10
C ASP A 7 -10.19 -4.39 -6.92
N GLU A 8 -9.40 -3.55 -7.57
CA GLU A 8 -7.94 -3.54 -7.43
C GLU A 8 -7.52 -3.35 -5.98
N LEU A 9 -8.07 -2.33 -5.31
CA LEU A 9 -7.74 -2.04 -3.92
C LEU A 9 -8.23 -3.15 -2.99
N SER A 10 -9.42 -3.68 -3.24
CA SER A 10 -9.97 -4.78 -2.45
C SER A 10 -9.05 -6.00 -2.52
N SER A 11 -8.55 -6.34 -3.70
CA SER A 11 -7.62 -7.45 -3.89
C SER A 11 -6.31 -7.20 -3.15
N ILE A 12 -5.79 -5.98 -3.20
CA ILE A 12 -4.56 -5.62 -2.50
C ILE A 12 -4.74 -5.77 -0.99
N ILE A 13 -5.88 -5.35 -0.44
CA ILE A 13 -6.15 -5.49 0.99
C ILE A 13 -6.16 -6.96 1.39
N ASN A 14 -6.78 -7.82 0.57
CA ASN A 14 -6.78 -9.26 0.83
C ASN A 14 -5.36 -9.84 0.80
N PHE A 15 -4.54 -9.45 -0.17
CA PHE A 15 -3.15 -9.88 -0.21
C PHE A 15 -2.36 -9.36 0.99
N SER A 16 -2.67 -8.16 1.46
CA SER A 16 -2.00 -7.59 2.64
C SER A 16 -2.23 -8.45 3.88
N ARG A 17 -3.45 -9.00 4.04
CA ARG A 17 -3.74 -9.94 5.13
C ARG A 17 -2.90 -11.20 5.00
N GLU A 18 -2.81 -11.77 3.79
CA GLU A 18 -2.00 -12.96 3.56
C GLU A 18 -0.52 -12.68 3.82
N GLU A 19 -0.03 -11.49 3.47
CA GLU A 19 1.36 -11.11 3.74
C GLU A 19 1.62 -10.95 5.24
N ALA A 20 0.65 -10.43 6.00
CA ALA A 20 0.76 -10.39 7.45
C ALA A 20 0.90 -11.80 8.01
N MET A 21 0.08 -12.73 7.54
CA MET A 21 0.14 -14.11 7.98
C MET A 21 1.47 -14.77 7.60
N ARG A 22 1.94 -14.54 6.38
CA ARG A 22 3.22 -15.08 5.89
C ARG A 22 4.39 -14.60 6.74
N THR A 23 4.36 -13.36 7.18
CA THR A 23 5.46 -12.76 7.95
C THR A 23 5.31 -12.94 9.45
N GLY A 24 4.25 -13.60 9.90
CA GLY A 24 4.08 -13.95 11.32
C GLY A 24 3.43 -12.86 12.16
N SER A 25 2.60 -12.02 11.57
CA SER A 25 1.97 -10.90 12.27
C SER A 25 0.45 -11.05 12.31
N TYR A 26 -0.14 -10.93 13.51
CA TYR A 26 -1.58 -10.86 13.66
C TYR A 26 -2.13 -9.46 13.33
N GLY A 27 -1.26 -8.46 13.28
CA GLY A 27 -1.63 -7.11 12.89
C GLY A 27 -1.21 -6.84 11.45
N ILE A 28 -2.15 -6.38 10.63
CA ILE A 28 -1.83 -5.93 9.28
C ILE A 28 -1.32 -4.50 9.39
N ALA A 29 0.00 -4.34 9.25
CA ALA A 29 0.68 -3.04 9.35
C ALA A 29 0.76 -2.36 7.99
N PRO A 30 1.11 -1.05 7.95
CA PRO A 30 1.29 -0.36 6.66
C PRO A 30 2.28 -1.06 5.73
N ASP A 31 3.33 -1.69 6.26
CA ASP A 31 4.26 -2.42 5.41
C ASP A 31 3.61 -3.62 4.73
N HIS A 32 2.62 -4.24 5.37
CA HIS A 32 1.87 -5.32 4.72
C HIS A 32 1.03 -4.79 3.55
N LEU A 33 0.57 -3.54 3.64
CA LEU A 33 -0.12 -2.91 2.50
C LEU A 33 0.85 -2.71 1.34
N PHE A 34 2.08 -2.28 1.60
CA PHE A 34 3.10 -2.21 0.55
C PHE A 34 3.34 -3.58 -0.08
N LEU A 35 3.47 -4.62 0.76
CA LEU A 35 3.67 -5.98 0.26
C LEU A 35 2.47 -6.48 -0.54
N GLY A 36 1.25 -6.08 -0.14
CA GLY A 36 0.05 -6.40 -0.88
C GLY A 36 0.05 -5.76 -2.27
N ILE A 37 0.46 -4.50 -2.36
CA ILE A 37 0.60 -3.79 -3.63
C ILE A 37 1.60 -4.54 -4.53
N ILE A 38 2.75 -4.88 -3.98
CA ILE A 38 3.82 -5.54 -4.74
C ILE A 38 3.40 -6.94 -5.17
N ARG A 39 2.73 -7.68 -4.29
CA ARG A 39 2.26 -9.04 -4.59
C ARG A 39 1.20 -9.03 -5.70
N HIS A 40 0.29 -8.07 -5.66
CA HIS A 40 -0.73 -7.92 -6.68
C HIS A 40 -0.13 -7.59 -8.03
N ARG A 41 0.87 -6.77 -8.05
CA ARG A 41 1.79 -6.43 -9.14
C ARG A 41 1.18 -5.63 -10.30
N GLU A 42 0.02 -5.95 -10.79
CA GLU A 42 -0.59 -5.27 -11.94
C GLU A 42 -1.60 -4.24 -11.48
N ASN A 43 -1.08 -3.10 -10.97
CA ASN A 43 -1.94 -2.04 -10.44
C ASN A 43 -1.29 -0.68 -10.70
N THR A 44 -2.10 0.36 -10.49
CA THR A 44 -1.67 1.74 -10.72
C THR A 44 -0.54 2.16 -9.78
N ALA A 45 -0.56 1.67 -8.53
CA ALA A 45 0.51 1.99 -7.58
C ALA A 45 1.87 1.46 -8.05
N VAL A 46 1.91 0.23 -8.53
CA VAL A 46 3.15 -0.35 -9.08
C VAL A 46 3.60 0.42 -10.31
N ASP A 47 2.66 0.81 -11.17
CA ASP A 47 2.98 1.63 -12.35
C ASP A 47 3.65 2.94 -11.94
N ALA A 48 3.13 3.58 -10.89
CA ALA A 48 3.70 4.82 -10.38
C ALA A 48 5.09 4.61 -9.79
N LEU A 49 5.28 3.52 -9.03
CA LEU A 49 6.59 3.20 -8.46
C LEU A 49 7.62 2.93 -9.56
N ARG A 50 7.25 2.18 -10.57
CA ARG A 50 8.13 1.92 -11.71
C ARG A 50 8.42 3.20 -12.48
N GLY A 51 7.44 4.05 -12.65
CA GLY A 51 7.62 5.36 -13.27
C GLY A 51 8.56 6.25 -12.49
N ALA A 52 8.65 6.06 -11.17
CA ALA A 52 9.59 6.75 -10.31
C ALA A 52 10.94 6.01 -10.21
N MET A 53 11.17 5.02 -11.06
CA MET A 53 12.42 4.24 -11.14
C MET A 53 12.69 3.40 -9.90
N VAL A 54 11.65 2.95 -9.22
CA VAL A 54 11.78 2.07 -8.06
C VAL A 54 11.88 0.62 -8.53
N ASP A 55 12.88 -0.10 -8.02
CA ASP A 55 13.01 -1.54 -8.23
C ASP A 55 12.07 -2.25 -7.26
N ILE A 56 10.98 -2.79 -7.78
CA ILE A 56 9.92 -3.39 -6.97
C ILE A 56 10.43 -4.60 -6.17
N ASP A 57 11.23 -5.45 -6.79
CA ASP A 57 11.74 -6.64 -6.11
C ASP A 57 12.73 -6.30 -5.01
N GLU A 58 13.56 -5.29 -5.22
CA GLU A 58 14.49 -4.80 -4.21
C GLU A 58 13.72 -4.19 -3.01
N MET A 59 12.67 -3.43 -3.29
CA MET A 59 11.83 -2.85 -2.25
C MET A 59 11.18 -3.95 -1.41
N LYS A 60 10.65 -5.00 -2.07
CA LYS A 60 10.06 -6.14 -1.37
C LYS A 60 11.08 -6.79 -0.45
N GLN A 61 12.28 -7.03 -0.94
CA GLN A 61 13.34 -7.65 -0.15
C GLN A 61 13.70 -6.79 1.07
N PHE A 62 13.79 -5.49 0.89
CA PHE A 62 14.08 -4.56 1.99
C PHE A 62 13.02 -4.66 3.08
N ILE A 63 11.75 -4.61 2.70
CA ILE A 63 10.65 -4.70 3.67
C ILE A 63 10.66 -6.05 4.36
N ASP A 64 10.78 -7.15 3.60
CA ASP A 64 10.80 -8.50 4.16
C ASP A 64 11.91 -8.65 5.21
N GLU A 65 13.10 -8.15 4.94
CA GLU A 65 14.22 -8.23 5.88
C GLU A 65 13.93 -7.51 7.20
N LYS A 66 13.06 -6.48 7.17
CA LYS A 66 12.74 -5.71 8.36
C LYS A 66 11.63 -6.32 9.20
N ILE A 67 10.68 -7.01 8.59
CA ILE A 67 9.46 -7.44 9.30
C ILE A 67 9.24 -8.94 9.34
N PHE A 68 9.98 -9.71 8.55
CA PHE A 68 9.77 -11.16 8.48
C PHE A 68 10.16 -11.83 9.79
N THR A 69 9.28 -12.69 10.28
CA THR A 69 9.58 -13.59 11.41
C THR A 69 9.49 -15.02 10.88
N ASN A 70 10.06 -15.98 11.62
CA ASN A 70 9.99 -17.39 11.21
C ASN A 70 8.68 -18.05 11.64
N GLU A 71 7.75 -17.30 12.20
CA GLU A 71 6.47 -17.80 12.68
C GLU A 71 5.36 -17.43 11.71
N HIS A 72 4.82 -18.44 11.03
CA HIS A 72 3.66 -18.23 10.16
C HIS A 72 2.38 -18.29 10.98
N ILE A 73 1.44 -17.42 10.66
CA ILE A 73 0.11 -17.49 11.27
C ILE A 73 -0.66 -18.59 10.52
N PRO A 74 -1.18 -19.60 11.20
CA PRO A 74 -1.95 -20.64 10.52
C PRO A 74 -3.24 -20.09 9.94
N TYR A 75 -3.66 -20.64 8.82
CA TYR A 75 -4.88 -20.19 8.13
C TYR A 75 -6.11 -20.27 9.03
N SER A 76 -6.12 -21.22 9.97
CA SER A 76 -7.22 -21.34 10.93
C SER A 76 -7.38 -20.10 11.83
N ASP A 77 -6.34 -19.26 11.91
CA ASP A 77 -6.36 -18.03 12.70
C ASP A 77 -6.66 -16.79 11.85
N ILE A 78 -7.07 -16.96 10.60
CA ILE A 78 -7.28 -15.82 9.69
C ILE A 78 -8.22 -14.76 10.28
N ASP A 79 -9.22 -15.19 11.05
CA ASP A 79 -10.18 -14.27 11.68
C ASP A 79 -9.56 -13.45 12.81
N LYS A 80 -8.38 -13.83 13.28
CA LYS A 80 -7.66 -13.10 14.34
C LYS A 80 -6.70 -12.07 13.76
N VAL A 81 -6.53 -12.06 12.43
CA VAL A 81 -5.64 -11.11 11.76
C VAL A 81 -6.45 -9.86 11.44
N SER A 82 -6.05 -8.73 11.99
CA SER A 82 -6.81 -7.49 11.86
C SER A 82 -5.89 -6.31 11.59
N PHE A 83 -6.48 -5.21 11.14
CA PHE A 83 -5.73 -4.00 10.83
C PHE A 83 -5.19 -3.34 12.09
N SER A 84 -3.90 -3.00 12.10
CA SER A 84 -3.32 -2.16 13.15
C SER A 84 -3.95 -0.77 13.10
N ARG A 85 -3.77 -0.01 14.19
CA ARG A 85 -4.26 1.38 14.22
C ARG A 85 -3.62 2.22 13.10
N GLY A 86 -2.32 2.05 12.88
CA GLY A 86 -1.64 2.76 11.81
C GLY A 86 -2.21 2.46 10.45
N THR A 87 -2.57 1.19 10.20
CA THR A 87 -3.19 0.78 8.95
C THR A 87 -4.60 1.35 8.80
N GLN A 88 -5.38 1.37 9.88
CA GLN A 88 -6.70 1.98 9.86
C GLN A 88 -6.60 3.45 9.47
N ASN A 89 -5.60 4.17 10.00
CA ASN A 89 -5.35 5.55 9.64
C ASN A 89 -4.97 5.70 8.17
N VAL A 90 -4.11 4.83 7.66
CA VAL A 90 -3.71 4.83 6.24
C VAL A 90 -4.94 4.61 5.35
N LEU A 91 -5.80 3.66 5.71
CA LEU A 91 -7.01 3.40 4.91
C LEU A 91 -7.95 4.60 4.92
N SER A 92 -8.09 5.29 6.05
CA SER A 92 -8.86 6.53 6.11
C SER A 92 -8.26 7.60 5.21
N PHE A 93 -6.95 7.78 5.23
CA PHE A 93 -6.26 8.72 4.35
C PHE A 93 -6.42 8.34 2.88
N THR A 94 -6.47 7.04 2.59
CA THR A 94 -6.70 6.56 1.22
C THR A 94 -8.03 7.07 0.68
N LEU A 95 -9.08 7.01 1.48
CA LEU A 95 -10.38 7.53 1.08
C LEU A 95 -10.34 9.04 0.91
N LEU A 96 -9.63 9.76 1.78
CA LEU A 96 -9.47 11.20 1.67
C LEU A 96 -8.70 11.59 0.41
N GLU A 97 -7.64 10.86 0.07
CA GLU A 97 -6.88 11.13 -1.15
C GLU A 97 -7.75 10.98 -2.40
N ALA A 98 -8.55 9.92 -2.44
CA ALA A 98 -9.47 9.70 -3.56
C ALA A 98 -10.51 10.82 -3.65
N THR A 99 -11.05 11.23 -2.51
CA THR A 99 -12.05 12.31 -2.46
C THR A 99 -11.46 13.63 -2.95
N ARG A 100 -10.22 13.94 -2.54
CA ARG A 100 -9.57 15.20 -2.92
C ARG A 100 -9.36 15.34 -4.41
N VAL A 101 -9.12 14.25 -5.11
CA VAL A 101 -8.92 14.26 -6.57
C VAL A 101 -10.20 13.92 -7.32
N ARG A 102 -11.32 13.82 -6.59
CA ARG A 102 -12.64 13.55 -7.16
C ARG A 102 -12.72 12.24 -7.93
N SER A 103 -12.00 11.24 -7.44
CA SER A 103 -12.08 9.90 -8.01
C SER A 103 -13.40 9.24 -7.62
N ALA A 104 -14.00 8.49 -8.53
CA ALA A 104 -15.22 7.74 -8.27
C ALA A 104 -14.97 6.63 -7.25
N GLN A 105 -13.77 6.08 -7.23
CA GLN A 105 -13.38 5.00 -6.33
C GLN A 105 -12.01 5.28 -5.74
N ALA A 106 -11.77 4.76 -4.52
CA ALA A 106 -10.45 4.72 -3.95
C ALA A 106 -9.73 3.49 -4.52
N SER A 107 -8.52 3.67 -5.04
CA SER A 107 -7.78 2.59 -5.66
C SER A 107 -6.33 2.58 -5.18
N SER A 108 -5.47 1.77 -5.82
CA SER A 108 -4.10 1.54 -5.36
C SER A 108 -3.26 2.82 -5.36
N GLN A 109 -3.45 3.73 -6.30
CA GLN A 109 -2.69 4.98 -6.34
C GLN A 109 -3.01 5.86 -5.13
N HIS A 110 -4.26 5.83 -4.67
CA HIS A 110 -4.66 6.59 -3.46
C HIS A 110 -4.06 5.95 -2.21
N LEU A 111 -4.01 4.61 -2.17
CA LEU A 111 -3.35 3.90 -1.09
C LEU A 111 -1.86 4.24 -1.03
N LEU A 112 -1.19 4.25 -2.18
CA LEU A 112 0.23 4.60 -2.24
C LEU A 112 0.47 6.01 -1.72
N LEU A 113 -0.36 6.99 -2.13
CA LEU A 113 -0.26 8.35 -1.63
C LEU A 113 -0.44 8.42 -0.12
N ALA A 114 -1.42 7.69 0.41
CA ALA A 114 -1.67 7.64 1.85
C ALA A 114 -0.49 7.03 2.61
N LEU A 115 0.09 5.96 2.08
CA LEU A 115 1.27 5.32 2.68
C LEU A 115 2.46 6.27 2.72
N CYS A 116 2.70 7.00 1.63
CA CYS A 116 3.79 7.98 1.57
C CYS A 116 3.55 9.13 2.54
N LYS A 117 2.31 9.58 2.67
CA LYS A 117 1.96 10.69 3.55
C LYS A 117 2.09 10.31 5.03
N ALA A 118 1.70 9.10 5.38
CA ALA A 118 1.78 8.61 6.75
C ALA A 118 3.24 8.50 7.23
N GLY A 119 4.13 8.02 6.36
CA GLY A 119 5.56 8.06 6.59
C GLY A 119 6.10 7.18 7.70
N SER A 120 5.30 6.30 8.29
CA SER A 120 5.67 5.54 9.48
C SER A 120 5.90 4.05 9.18
N SER A 121 6.43 3.74 8.01
CA SER A 121 6.68 2.35 7.59
C SER A 121 8.09 2.22 7.02
N TYR A 122 8.59 1.01 6.96
CA TYR A 122 9.88 0.73 6.31
C TYR A 122 9.81 1.01 4.82
N GLY A 123 8.66 0.73 4.19
CA GLY A 123 8.46 1.05 2.78
C GLY A 123 8.57 2.55 2.50
N SER A 124 7.96 3.38 3.35
CA SER A 124 8.08 4.83 3.23
C SER A 124 9.52 5.30 3.37
N THR A 125 10.24 4.72 4.34
CA THR A 125 11.65 5.06 4.56
C THR A 125 12.47 4.71 3.33
N TYR A 126 12.23 3.53 2.77
CA TYR A 126 12.91 3.08 1.56
C TYR A 126 12.70 4.08 0.41
N LEU A 127 11.45 4.49 0.20
CA LEU A 127 11.12 5.43 -0.86
C LEU A 127 11.72 6.81 -0.61
N ASN A 128 11.66 7.30 0.64
CA ASN A 128 12.25 8.59 0.98
C ASN A 128 13.75 8.62 0.73
N ASP A 129 14.45 7.51 1.01
CA ASP A 129 15.89 7.42 0.77
C ASP A 129 16.21 7.48 -0.72
N LEU A 130 15.26 7.13 -1.57
CA LEU A 130 15.40 7.24 -3.03
C LEU A 130 14.92 8.60 -3.56
N GLY A 131 14.44 9.49 -2.68
CA GLY A 131 13.85 10.75 -3.09
C GLY A 131 12.43 10.62 -3.62
N VAL A 132 11.78 9.49 -3.39
CA VAL A 132 10.41 9.21 -3.86
C VAL A 132 9.45 9.43 -2.70
N ASP A 133 9.00 10.66 -2.52
CA ASP A 133 8.07 11.03 -1.45
C ASP A 133 6.66 11.24 -2.00
N TYR A 134 5.75 11.67 -1.12
CA TYR A 134 4.36 11.95 -1.49
C TYR A 134 4.28 12.90 -2.70
N GLY A 135 5.01 14.01 -2.64
CA GLY A 135 4.96 15.01 -3.71
C GLY A 135 5.46 14.46 -5.04
N HIS A 136 6.50 13.64 -5.00
CA HIS A 136 7.06 13.03 -6.21
C HIS A 136 6.03 12.09 -6.86
N ILE A 137 5.40 11.24 -6.06
CA ILE A 137 4.36 10.31 -6.56
C ILE A 137 3.15 11.08 -7.05
N TYR A 138 2.71 12.09 -6.28
CA TYR A 138 1.55 12.89 -6.66
C TYR A 138 1.78 13.54 -8.03
N ARG A 139 2.94 14.17 -8.23
CA ARG A 139 3.25 14.83 -9.51
C ARG A 139 3.31 13.85 -10.68
N TYR A 140 3.85 12.63 -10.43
CA TYR A 140 3.88 11.60 -11.46
C TYR A 140 2.45 11.21 -11.86
N LEU A 141 1.60 10.93 -10.89
CA LEU A 141 0.22 10.54 -11.14
C LEU A 141 -0.56 11.64 -11.87
N ASP A 142 -0.35 12.88 -11.44
CA ASP A 142 -1.03 14.04 -12.04
C ASP A 142 -0.61 14.22 -13.50
N ARG A 143 0.67 14.19 -13.79
CA ARG A 143 1.19 14.36 -15.15
C ARG A 143 0.74 13.25 -16.10
N ASN A 144 0.49 12.06 -15.59
CA ASN A 144 0.10 10.90 -16.38
C ASN A 144 -1.41 10.62 -16.31
N GLU A 145 -2.17 11.58 -15.77
CA GLU A 145 -3.63 11.50 -15.67
C GLU A 145 -4.10 10.23 -14.97
N MET A 146 -3.41 9.85 -13.88
CA MET A 146 -3.67 8.63 -13.14
C MET A 146 -4.27 8.88 -11.75
N LEU A 147 -4.47 10.15 -11.34
CA LEU A 147 -4.96 10.44 -9.98
C LEU A 147 -6.37 9.91 -9.75
N ASP A 148 -7.23 10.01 -10.74
CA ASP A 148 -8.62 9.58 -10.64
C ASP A 148 -8.92 8.31 -11.44
N LYS A 149 -7.90 7.60 -11.87
CA LYS A 149 -8.07 6.37 -12.65
C LYS A 149 -8.56 5.24 -11.76
N ASP A 150 -9.59 4.56 -12.23
CA ASP A 150 -10.16 3.39 -11.53
C ASP A 150 -9.48 2.09 -11.91
#